data_1862c6368b7d1ebea6cc0899268e3911
#
_entry.id   1862c6368b7d1ebea6cc0899268e3911
#
_cell.length_a   1.000
_cell.length_b   1.000
_cell.length_c   1.000
_cell.angle_alpha   90.00
_cell.angle_beta   90.00
_cell.angle_gamma   90.00
#
_symmetry.space_group_name_H-M   'P 1'
#
loop_
_entity.id
_entity.type
_entity.pdbx_description
1 polymer ?
#
loop_
_entity_poly.entity_id
_entity_poly.type
_entity_poly.pdbx_seq_one_letter_code
_entity_poly.pdbx_strand_id
1 'polypeptide(L)'
;IRDSIVTAPHKLYGPENNDLILQLRKRGVNKVVVCGMSGNLCAESHLRELQERGFEAAVVFDATASAKLPGMDADTAAFINFTLLAEKVYTTDEFVNEMRQR
;
A
#
# COMPACT_ATOMS: atom_id res chain seq x y z
N ILE A 1 12.43 8.75 10.02
CA ILE A 1 12.88 9.19 8.69
C ILE A 1 12.56 10.67 8.54
N ARG A 2 13.49 11.43 8.00
CA ARG A 2 13.41 12.89 7.97
C ARG A 2 12.14 13.47 7.37
N ASP A 3 11.72 12.93 6.24
CA ASP A 3 10.60 13.47 5.47
C ASP A 3 9.28 12.70 5.67
N SER A 4 9.23 11.88 6.70
CA SER A 4 8.04 11.08 6.99
C SER A 4 6.97 11.91 7.66
N ILE A 5 5.74 11.57 7.34
CA ILE A 5 4.56 12.17 7.95
C ILE A 5 3.77 11.05 8.61
N VAL A 6 3.36 11.29 9.85
CA VAL A 6 2.56 10.31 10.59
C VAL A 6 1.11 10.74 10.52
N THR A 7 0.27 9.85 9.98
CA THR A 7 -1.17 10.09 9.97
C THR A 7 -1.81 9.50 11.22
N ALA A 8 -3.05 9.87 11.48
CA ALA A 8 -3.75 9.43 12.68
C ALA A 8 -3.93 7.90 12.68
N PRO A 9 -3.97 7.27 13.85
CA PRO A 9 -4.16 5.82 13.96
C PRO A 9 -5.48 5.35 13.34
N HIS A 10 -5.48 4.10 12.91
CA HIS A 10 -6.66 3.44 12.35
C HIS A 10 -6.61 1.96 12.75
N LYS A 11 -7.66 1.22 12.40
CA LYS A 11 -7.61 -0.24 12.46
C LYS A 11 -7.27 -0.78 11.07
N LEU A 12 -8.25 -1.25 10.32
CA LEU A 12 -8.02 -1.84 9.01
C LEU A 12 -8.20 -0.83 7.88
N TYR A 13 -9.20 0.03 7.99
CA TYR A 13 -9.53 1.02 6.96
C TYR A 13 -8.92 2.37 7.32
N GLY A 14 -7.72 2.58 6.83
CA GLY A 14 -6.99 3.80 7.13
C GLY A 14 -7.58 5.06 6.52
N PRO A 15 -7.68 5.15 5.17
CA PRO A 15 -8.03 6.42 4.55
C PRO A 15 -9.40 6.98 4.93
N GLU A 16 -10.34 6.11 5.28
CA GLU A 16 -11.69 6.52 5.69
C GLU A 16 -11.73 7.09 7.11
N ASN A 17 -10.78 6.70 7.94
CA ASN A 17 -10.83 6.95 9.38
C ASN A 17 -9.72 7.87 9.87
N ASN A 18 -8.91 8.42 8.96
CA ASN A 18 -7.83 9.30 9.36
C ASN A 18 -7.56 10.36 8.28
N ASP A 19 -6.47 11.09 8.46
CA ASP A 19 -6.12 12.22 7.62
C ASP A 19 -5.20 11.88 6.44
N LEU A 20 -5.06 10.60 6.08
CA LEU A 20 -4.14 10.20 4.99
C LEU A 20 -4.47 10.90 3.68
N ILE A 21 -5.72 10.85 3.26
CA ILE A 21 -6.16 11.48 2.00
C ILE A 21 -5.89 12.98 2.03
N LEU A 22 -6.20 13.63 3.15
CA LEU A 22 -5.93 15.05 3.31
C LEU A 22 -4.45 15.36 3.14
N GLN A 23 -3.57 14.57 3.78
CA GLN A 23 -2.13 14.78 3.68
C GLN A 23 -1.63 14.61 2.24
N LEU A 24 -2.13 13.61 1.54
CA LEU A 24 -1.76 13.38 0.14
C LEU A 24 -2.23 14.53 -0.75
N ARG A 25 -3.48 14.96 -0.60
CA ARG A 25 -4.05 16.07 -1.40
C ARG A 25 -3.31 17.38 -1.17
N LYS A 26 -2.96 17.68 0.08
CA LYS A 26 -2.22 18.90 0.41
C LYS A 26 -0.87 18.97 -0.29
N ARG A 27 -0.29 17.84 -0.63
CA ARG A 27 1.02 17.75 -1.27
C ARG A 27 0.94 17.50 -2.76
N GLY A 28 -0.26 17.49 -3.33
CA GLY A 28 -0.44 17.24 -4.76
C GLY A 28 -0.04 15.85 -5.21
N VAL A 29 -0.09 14.86 -4.31
CA VAL A 29 0.28 13.48 -4.64
C VAL A 29 -0.88 12.80 -5.35
N ASN A 30 -0.61 12.23 -6.53
CA ASN A 30 -1.59 11.47 -7.31
C ASN A 30 -1.26 9.99 -7.42
N LYS A 31 0.00 9.62 -7.21
CA LYS A 31 0.48 8.25 -7.29
C LYS A 31 1.04 7.83 -5.95
N VAL A 32 0.66 6.67 -5.49
CA VAL A 32 1.11 6.15 -4.19
C VAL A 32 1.64 4.74 -4.35
N VAL A 33 2.53 4.38 -3.45
CA VAL A 33 3.07 3.02 -3.38
C VAL A 33 2.81 2.50 -1.99
N VAL A 34 2.17 1.35 -1.90
CA VAL A 34 1.76 0.74 -0.64
C VAL A 34 2.75 -0.35 -0.25
N CYS A 35 3.14 -0.35 1.00
CA CYS A 35 3.91 -1.44 1.61
C CYS A 35 3.52 -1.56 3.07
N GLY A 36 4.08 -2.53 3.78
CA GLY A 36 3.81 -2.70 5.21
C GLY A 36 2.99 -3.94 5.52
N MET A 37 2.34 -3.95 6.66
CA MET A 37 1.59 -5.10 7.16
C MET A 37 0.25 -4.67 7.75
N SER A 38 -0.72 -5.57 7.73
CA SER A 38 -0.71 -6.89 7.08
C SER A 38 -1.12 -6.76 5.64
N GLY A 39 -0.43 -7.48 4.75
CA GLY A 39 -0.62 -7.34 3.32
C GLY A 39 -2.06 -7.57 2.86
N ASN A 40 -2.68 -8.66 3.31
CA ASN A 40 -4.04 -9.01 2.93
C ASN A 40 -5.12 -8.33 3.79
N LEU A 41 -4.74 -7.47 4.69
CA LEU A 41 -5.68 -6.76 5.57
C LEU A 41 -5.51 -5.24 5.41
N CYS A 42 -4.68 -4.62 6.25
CA CYS A 42 -4.52 -3.17 6.26
C CYS A 42 -3.96 -2.62 4.94
N ALA A 43 -2.90 -3.25 4.42
CA ALA A 43 -2.29 -2.79 3.17
C ALA A 43 -3.28 -2.89 2.01
N GLU A 44 -3.98 -4.01 1.89
CA GLU A 44 -4.99 -4.19 0.85
C GLU A 44 -6.15 -3.22 1.02
N SER A 45 -6.60 -2.96 2.24
CA SER A 45 -7.67 -2.00 2.51
C SER A 45 -7.26 -0.59 2.07
N HIS A 46 -6.02 -0.19 2.35
CA HIS A 46 -5.51 1.10 1.88
C HIS A 46 -5.43 1.16 0.37
N LEU A 47 -4.96 0.09 -0.27
CA LEU A 47 -4.89 0.01 -1.73
C LEU A 47 -6.26 0.23 -2.37
N ARG A 48 -7.26 -0.50 -1.89
CA ARG A 48 -8.63 -0.40 -2.41
C ARG A 48 -9.19 1.00 -2.25
N GLU A 49 -9.06 1.55 -1.05
CA GLU A 49 -9.63 2.87 -0.76
C GLU A 49 -8.94 3.98 -1.52
N LEU A 50 -7.61 3.93 -1.63
CA LEU A 50 -6.87 4.93 -2.37
C LEU A 50 -7.26 4.93 -3.84
N GLN A 51 -7.45 3.75 -4.44
CA GLN A 51 -7.91 3.65 -5.83
C GLN A 51 -9.33 4.20 -5.99
N GLU A 52 -10.22 3.89 -5.07
CA GLU A 52 -11.58 4.44 -5.10
C GLU A 52 -11.59 5.96 -4.98
N ARG A 53 -10.59 6.54 -4.32
CA ARG A 53 -10.44 7.98 -4.17
C ARG A 53 -9.66 8.63 -5.32
N GLY A 54 -9.34 7.87 -6.37
CA GLY A 54 -8.74 8.41 -7.58
C GLY A 54 -7.23 8.43 -7.63
N PHE A 55 -6.55 7.79 -6.68
CA PHE A 55 -5.10 7.66 -6.73
C PHE A 55 -4.70 6.48 -7.59
N GLU A 56 -3.60 6.63 -8.31
CA GLU A 56 -2.92 5.48 -8.92
C GLU A 56 -2.08 4.81 -7.83
N ALA A 57 -2.35 3.54 -7.55
CA ALA A 57 -1.71 2.86 -6.44
C ALA A 57 -0.99 1.60 -6.90
N ALA A 58 0.27 1.50 -6.52
CA ALA A 58 1.11 0.33 -6.73
C ALA A 58 1.48 -0.29 -5.39
N VAL A 59 2.03 -1.49 -5.42
CA VAL A 59 2.45 -2.21 -4.21
C VAL A 59 3.87 -2.71 -4.40
N VAL A 60 4.68 -2.61 -3.36
CA VAL A 60 5.97 -3.29 -3.29
C VAL A 60 5.76 -4.57 -2.48
N PHE A 61 5.56 -5.69 -3.16
CA PHE A 61 5.09 -6.91 -2.53
C PHE A 61 6.07 -7.49 -1.50
N ASP A 62 7.36 -7.52 -1.80
CA ASP A 62 8.36 -8.04 -0.85
C ASP A 62 8.64 -7.08 0.31
N ALA A 63 8.03 -5.92 0.32
CA ALA A 63 8.00 -5.02 1.47
C ALA A 63 6.66 -5.08 2.20
N THR A 64 5.85 -6.11 1.94
CA THR A 64 4.65 -6.40 2.70
C THR A 64 4.79 -7.73 3.43
N ALA A 65 4.01 -7.92 4.47
CA ALA A 65 3.97 -9.17 5.22
C ALA A 65 2.55 -9.43 5.70
N SER A 66 2.19 -10.69 5.75
CA SER A 66 0.86 -11.11 6.20
C SER A 66 0.98 -12.16 7.32
N ALA A 67 -0.08 -12.30 8.10
CA ALA A 67 -0.10 -13.24 9.21
C ALA A 67 0.05 -14.68 8.71
N LYS A 68 0.71 -15.51 9.51
CA LYS A 68 0.84 -16.94 9.24
C LYS A 68 -0.24 -17.70 9.98
N LEU A 69 -0.94 -18.55 9.24
CA LEU A 69 -1.95 -19.45 9.81
C LEU A 69 -1.64 -20.88 9.39
N PRO A 70 -1.94 -21.88 10.23
CA PRO A 70 -1.69 -23.28 9.86
C PRO A 70 -2.43 -23.66 8.57
N GLY A 71 -1.69 -24.13 7.58
CA GLY A 71 -2.26 -24.56 6.30
C GLY A 71 -2.81 -23.45 5.42
N MET A 72 -2.59 -22.18 5.77
CA MET A 72 -3.10 -21.04 5.01
C MET A 72 -1.98 -20.04 4.76
N ASP A 73 -1.87 -19.61 3.51
CA ASP A 73 -0.83 -18.67 3.10
C ASP A 73 -1.45 -17.31 2.78
N ALA A 74 -1.42 -16.43 3.76
CA ALA A 74 -1.98 -15.08 3.60
C ALA A 74 -1.15 -14.21 2.67
N ASP A 75 0.16 -14.47 2.53
CA ASP A 75 0.99 -13.77 1.56
C ASP A 75 0.54 -14.08 0.13
N THR A 76 0.21 -15.34 -0.16
CA THR A 76 -0.33 -15.71 -1.48
C THR A 76 -1.67 -15.04 -1.72
N ALA A 77 -2.55 -15.00 -0.72
CA ALA A 77 -3.83 -14.30 -0.84
C ALA A 77 -3.63 -12.81 -1.15
N ALA A 78 -2.70 -12.17 -0.45
CA ALA A 78 -2.36 -10.78 -0.69
C ALA A 78 -1.82 -10.58 -2.11
N PHE A 79 -0.90 -11.44 -2.54
CA PHE A 79 -0.30 -11.32 -3.88
C PHE A 79 -1.35 -11.43 -4.99
N ILE A 80 -2.28 -12.36 -4.87
CA ILE A 80 -3.37 -12.50 -5.84
C ILE A 80 -4.17 -11.20 -5.95
N ASN A 81 -4.59 -10.66 -4.81
CA ASN A 81 -5.41 -9.46 -4.81
C ASN A 81 -4.61 -8.23 -5.27
N PHE A 82 -3.36 -8.10 -4.87
CA PHE A 82 -2.51 -7.00 -5.35
C PHE A 82 -2.36 -7.05 -6.87
N THR A 83 -2.14 -8.25 -7.42
CA THR A 83 -2.01 -8.43 -8.87
C THR A 83 -3.27 -8.02 -9.61
N LEU A 84 -4.43 -8.30 -9.03
CA LEU A 84 -5.71 -7.96 -9.65
C LEU A 84 -6.08 -6.49 -9.50
N LEU A 85 -5.67 -5.85 -8.40
CA LEU A 85 -6.12 -4.51 -8.03
C LEU A 85 -5.13 -3.40 -8.36
N ALA A 86 -3.85 -3.63 -8.07
CA ALA A 86 -2.85 -2.56 -8.12
C ALA A 86 -2.49 -2.20 -9.56
N GLU A 87 -2.13 -0.95 -9.76
CA GLU A 87 -1.60 -0.45 -11.02
C GLU A 87 -0.35 -1.23 -11.41
N LYS A 88 0.50 -1.54 -10.43
CA LYS A 88 1.68 -2.36 -10.62
C LYS A 88 2.09 -3.00 -9.30
N VAL A 89 2.63 -4.22 -9.38
CA VAL A 89 3.21 -4.92 -8.23
C VAL A 89 4.71 -5.01 -8.47
N TYR A 90 5.49 -4.42 -7.59
CA TYR A 90 6.94 -4.35 -7.67
C TYR A 90 7.61 -5.29 -6.68
N THR A 91 8.83 -5.70 -6.99
CA THR A 91 9.80 -6.04 -5.94
C THR A 91 10.46 -4.75 -5.47
N THR A 92 11.11 -4.79 -4.30
CA THR A 92 11.86 -3.63 -3.80
C THR A 92 12.92 -3.17 -4.80
N ASP A 93 13.67 -4.11 -5.38
CA ASP A 93 14.71 -3.77 -6.34
C ASP A 93 14.15 -3.11 -7.58
N GLU A 94 13.06 -3.62 -8.12
CA GLU A 94 12.39 -3.00 -9.27
C GLU A 94 11.94 -1.59 -8.96
N PHE A 95 11.33 -1.38 -7.80
CA PHE A 95 10.84 -0.07 -7.41
C PHE A 95 11.98 0.93 -7.23
N VAL A 96 13.03 0.54 -6.53
CA VAL A 96 14.19 1.40 -6.30
C VAL A 96 14.86 1.77 -7.62
N ASN A 97 15.01 0.80 -8.54
CA ASN A 97 15.58 1.07 -9.86
C ASN A 97 14.74 2.06 -10.66
N GLU A 98 13.42 1.93 -10.63
CA GLU A 98 12.54 2.86 -11.33
C GLU A 98 12.64 4.25 -10.73
N MET A 99 12.70 4.38 -9.41
CA MET A 99 12.84 5.68 -8.75
C MET A 99 14.17 6.35 -9.08
N ARG A 100 15.23 5.58 -9.24
CA ARG A 100 16.55 6.12 -9.60
C ARG A 100 16.64 6.65 -11.02
N GLN A 101 15.73 6.24 -11.88
CA GLN A 101 15.69 6.66 -13.29
C GLN A 101 14.86 7.91 -13.53
N ARG A 102 14.27 8.44 -12.48
CA ARG A 102 13.40 9.63 -12.57
C ARG A 102 14.12 10.93 -12.31
#